data_d49fac7e671ebaf6f39be044c786eb62
#
_entry.id   d49fac7e671ebaf6f39be044c786eb62
#
_cell.length_a   1.000
_cell.length_b   1.000
_cell.length_c   1.000
_cell.angle_alpha   90.00
_cell.angle_beta   90.00
_cell.angle_gamma   90.00
#
_symmetry.space_group_name_H-M   'P 1'
#
loop_
_entity.id
_entity.type
_entity.pdbx_description
1 polymer ?
#
loop_
_entity_poly.entity_id
_entity_poly.type
_entity_poly.pdbx_seq_one_letter_code
_entity_poly.pdbx_strand_id
1 'polypeptide(L)'
;MTLSFSTLSVLLPAAIMLHVTEEFLFPGGFIEWYRELVPSKTKPVEKPGYLVWINTLMIGVCVLPFYFGETTHGVNIWYLVTSIAAINACFHIWGVLKLKKYSPGVVTGVLLYLPLFVIGGSQLIASGDVAVWRAILFLALAIGYHIFSVIRQGK
;
A
#
# COMPACT_ATOMS: atom_id res chain seq x y z
N MET A 1 -19.85 -10.84 -8.53
CA MET A 1 -18.67 -11.51 -9.14
C MET A 1 -17.65 -11.67 -8.02
N THR A 2 -17.28 -12.91 -7.69
CA THR A 2 -16.27 -13.20 -6.67
C THR A 2 -14.96 -13.54 -7.38
N LEU A 3 -13.85 -12.99 -6.89
CA LEU A 3 -12.50 -13.32 -7.39
C LEU A 3 -11.96 -14.52 -6.61
N SER A 4 -11.26 -15.44 -7.28
CA SER A 4 -10.55 -16.50 -6.56
C SER A 4 -9.40 -15.92 -5.73
N PHE A 5 -9.02 -16.57 -4.63
CA PHE A 5 -7.89 -16.10 -3.82
C PHE A 5 -6.58 -16.10 -4.62
N SER A 6 -6.39 -17.05 -5.52
CA SER A 6 -5.24 -17.04 -6.43
C SER A 6 -5.21 -15.80 -7.33
N THR A 7 -6.36 -15.36 -7.84
CA THR A 7 -6.47 -14.10 -8.60
C THR A 7 -6.11 -12.90 -7.72
N LEU A 8 -6.65 -12.82 -6.50
CA LEU A 8 -6.32 -11.76 -5.55
C LEU A 8 -4.82 -11.73 -5.23
N SER A 9 -4.20 -12.89 -5.06
CA SER A 9 -2.77 -13.02 -4.75
C SER A 9 -1.85 -12.58 -5.90
N VAL A 10 -2.28 -12.74 -7.16
CA VAL A 10 -1.53 -12.27 -8.34
C VAL A 10 -1.76 -10.77 -8.58
N LEU A 11 -2.97 -10.29 -8.38
CA LEU A 11 -3.29 -8.87 -8.58
C LEU A 11 -2.55 -7.95 -7.61
N LEU A 12 -2.27 -8.42 -6.40
CA LEU A 12 -1.61 -7.61 -5.37
C LEU A 12 -0.19 -7.17 -5.77
N PRO A 13 0.77 -8.06 -6.09
CA PRO A 13 2.09 -7.64 -6.53
C PRO A 13 2.05 -6.86 -7.85
N ALA A 14 1.14 -7.19 -8.79
CA ALA A 14 0.98 -6.44 -10.01
C ALA A 14 0.54 -4.99 -9.74
N ALA A 15 -0.42 -4.78 -8.84
CA ALA A 15 -0.86 -3.46 -8.44
C ALA A 15 0.29 -2.66 -7.77
N ILE A 16 1.09 -3.30 -6.92
CA ILE A 16 2.24 -2.65 -6.25
C ILE A 16 3.31 -2.26 -7.28
N MET A 17 3.63 -3.13 -8.23
CA MET A 17 4.60 -2.81 -9.28
C MET A 17 4.15 -1.61 -10.14
N LEU A 18 2.88 -1.56 -10.54
CA LEU A 18 2.33 -0.44 -11.29
C LEU A 18 2.34 0.85 -10.46
N HIS A 19 2.05 0.77 -9.16
CA HIS A 19 2.08 1.92 -8.27
C HIS A 19 3.51 2.47 -8.11
N VAL A 20 4.49 1.61 -7.87
CA VAL A 20 5.92 1.99 -7.81
C VAL A 20 6.39 2.59 -9.14
N THR A 21 5.89 2.06 -10.27
CA THR A 21 6.18 2.63 -11.59
C THR A 21 5.63 4.06 -11.70
N GLU A 22 4.40 4.31 -11.25
CA GLU A 22 3.82 5.66 -11.22
C GLU A 22 4.61 6.60 -10.31
N GLU A 23 5.04 6.13 -9.13
CA GLU A 23 5.78 6.95 -8.17
C GLU A 23 7.17 7.37 -8.68
N PHE A 24 7.92 6.45 -9.29
CA PHE A 24 9.35 6.65 -9.54
C PHE A 24 9.76 6.73 -11.01
N LEU A 25 8.96 6.21 -11.94
CA LEU A 25 9.33 6.13 -13.35
C LEU A 25 8.45 6.98 -14.25
N PHE A 26 7.11 6.81 -14.19
CA PHE A 26 6.20 7.48 -15.10
C PHE A 26 4.83 7.74 -14.46
N PRO A 27 4.49 9.02 -14.20
CA PRO A 27 5.27 10.24 -14.46
C PRO A 27 6.45 10.44 -13.51
N GLY A 28 6.54 9.69 -12.39
CA GLY A 28 7.60 9.82 -11.41
C GLY A 28 7.46 11.10 -10.55
N GLY A 29 8.55 11.47 -9.86
CA GLY A 29 8.60 12.71 -9.07
C GLY A 29 8.13 12.54 -7.62
N PHE A 30 8.00 11.31 -7.12
CA PHE A 30 7.57 11.03 -5.73
C PHE A 30 8.46 11.72 -4.70
N ILE A 31 9.77 11.71 -4.87
CA ILE A 31 10.72 12.27 -3.89
C ILE A 31 10.52 13.77 -3.71
N GLU A 32 10.41 14.51 -4.82
CA GLU A 32 10.20 15.96 -4.82
C GLU A 32 8.84 16.31 -4.22
N TRP A 33 7.80 15.59 -4.63
CA TRP A 33 6.46 15.73 -4.11
C TRP A 33 6.39 15.45 -2.60
N TYR A 34 7.04 14.37 -2.14
CA TYR A 34 7.06 13.99 -0.72
C TYR A 34 7.77 15.03 0.15
N ARG A 35 8.88 15.62 -0.34
CA ARG A 35 9.59 16.72 0.34
C ARG A 35 8.72 17.97 0.51
N GLU A 36 7.89 18.27 -0.48
CA GLU A 36 6.95 19.38 -0.41
C GLU A 36 5.81 19.09 0.58
N LEU A 37 5.31 17.83 0.60
CA LEU A 37 4.22 17.41 1.47
C LEU A 37 4.63 17.35 2.95
N VAL A 38 5.82 16.82 3.23
CA VAL A 38 6.37 16.58 4.57
C VAL A 38 7.73 17.26 4.69
N PRO A 39 7.79 18.59 4.80
CA PRO A 39 9.05 19.29 4.89
C PRO A 39 9.80 18.93 6.16
N SER A 40 11.05 18.47 6.01
CA SER A 40 11.98 18.20 7.10
C SER A 40 12.91 19.39 7.33
N LYS A 41 13.14 19.77 8.60
CA LYS A 41 14.04 20.87 8.97
C LYS A 41 15.51 20.46 9.01
N THR A 42 15.83 19.17 9.03
CA THR A 42 17.16 18.71 9.42
C THR A 42 17.87 17.79 8.43
N LYS A 43 17.17 17.11 7.54
CA LYS A 43 17.79 16.16 6.58
C LYS A 43 16.96 16.07 5.30
N PRO A 44 17.59 15.70 4.15
CA PRO A 44 16.82 15.24 2.99
C PRO A 44 15.93 14.06 3.41
N VAL A 45 14.64 14.18 3.11
CA VAL A 45 13.61 13.28 3.65
C VAL A 45 13.80 11.83 3.21
N GLU A 46 14.46 11.56 2.08
CA GLU A 46 14.68 10.19 1.63
C GLU A 46 16.09 9.95 1.10
N LYS A 47 16.56 8.76 1.44
CA LYS A 47 17.65 8.14 0.69
C LYS A 47 17.01 7.25 -0.37
N PRO A 48 17.31 7.45 -1.68
CA PRO A 48 16.76 6.60 -2.74
C PRO A 48 16.91 5.12 -2.47
N GLY A 49 18.03 4.70 -1.86
CA GLY A 49 18.26 3.31 -1.49
C GLY A 49 17.27 2.76 -0.47
N TYR A 50 16.77 3.58 0.47
CA TYR A 50 15.74 3.15 1.41
C TYR A 50 14.41 2.88 0.71
N LEU A 51 14.02 3.74 -0.22
CA LEU A 51 12.78 3.57 -0.98
C LEU A 51 12.83 2.34 -1.89
N VAL A 52 13.94 2.11 -2.58
CA VAL A 52 14.16 0.88 -3.35
C VAL A 52 14.06 -0.34 -2.44
N TRP A 53 14.72 -0.32 -1.29
CA TRP A 53 14.72 -1.43 -0.34
C TRP A 53 13.32 -1.75 0.19
N ILE A 54 12.56 -0.74 0.65
CA ILE A 54 11.23 -0.97 1.23
C ILE A 54 10.23 -1.46 0.17
N ASN A 55 10.28 -0.95 -1.06
CA ASN A 55 9.45 -1.42 -2.14
C ASN A 55 9.81 -2.85 -2.58
N THR A 56 11.10 -3.19 -2.64
CA THR A 56 11.57 -4.55 -2.94
C THR A 56 11.10 -5.53 -1.86
N LEU A 57 11.21 -5.14 -0.58
CA LEU A 57 10.71 -5.95 0.54
C LEU A 57 9.20 -6.15 0.44
N MET A 58 8.45 -5.09 0.13
CA MET A 58 6.99 -5.17 -0.03
C MET A 58 6.61 -6.13 -1.15
N ILE A 59 7.25 -6.05 -2.32
CA ILE A 59 7.03 -6.99 -3.42
C ILE A 59 7.35 -8.43 -2.99
N GLY A 60 8.45 -8.64 -2.26
CA GLY A 60 8.83 -9.94 -1.72
C GLY A 60 7.76 -10.51 -0.77
N VAL A 61 7.21 -9.68 0.11
CA VAL A 61 6.11 -10.10 1.01
C VAL A 61 4.85 -10.44 0.24
N CYS A 62 4.57 -9.77 -0.89
CA CYS A 62 3.40 -10.06 -1.73
C CYS A 62 3.43 -11.44 -2.41
N VAL A 63 4.58 -12.09 -2.48
CA VAL A 63 4.68 -13.47 -2.98
C VAL A 63 4.16 -14.49 -1.95
N LEU A 64 4.21 -14.16 -0.66
CA LEU A 64 3.81 -15.07 0.41
C LEU A 64 2.34 -15.50 0.34
N PRO A 65 1.36 -14.61 0.06
CA PRO A 65 -0.04 -15.02 -0.16
C PRO A 65 -0.18 -16.05 -1.27
N PHE A 66 0.57 -15.88 -2.35
CA PHE A 66 0.57 -16.86 -3.45
C PHE A 66 1.18 -18.21 -3.03
N TYR A 67 2.29 -18.18 -2.29
CA TYR A 67 2.95 -19.38 -1.78
C TYR A 67 2.10 -20.18 -0.79
N PHE A 68 1.48 -19.46 0.18
CA PHE A 68 0.63 -20.11 1.20
C PHE A 68 -0.78 -20.45 0.69
N GLY A 69 -1.20 -19.90 -0.44
CA GLY A 69 -2.54 -20.11 -0.99
C GLY A 69 -3.66 -19.64 -0.05
N GLU A 70 -4.85 -20.23 -0.22
CA GLU A 70 -6.06 -19.89 0.56
C GLU A 70 -6.04 -20.54 1.97
N THR A 71 -4.93 -20.38 2.66
CA THR A 71 -4.78 -20.74 4.06
C THR A 71 -4.95 -19.52 4.95
N THR A 72 -5.16 -19.72 6.24
CA THR A 72 -5.23 -18.61 7.21
C THR A 72 -4.01 -17.69 7.14
N HIS A 73 -2.82 -18.23 6.89
CA HIS A 73 -1.60 -17.42 6.76
C HIS A 73 -1.61 -16.61 5.47
N GLY A 74 -1.88 -17.23 4.33
CA GLY A 74 -1.93 -16.54 3.04
C GLY A 74 -2.95 -15.41 3.03
N VAL A 75 -4.17 -15.71 3.49
CA VAL A 75 -5.25 -14.73 3.56
C VAL A 75 -4.94 -13.55 4.51
N ASN A 76 -4.39 -13.83 5.69
CA ASN A 76 -4.03 -12.77 6.65
C ASN A 76 -2.90 -11.88 6.11
N ILE A 77 -1.88 -12.44 5.46
CA ILE A 77 -0.79 -11.66 4.85
C ILE A 77 -1.35 -10.81 3.72
N TRP A 78 -2.18 -11.38 2.85
CA TRP A 78 -2.81 -10.64 1.76
C TRP A 78 -3.62 -9.44 2.29
N TYR A 79 -4.45 -9.67 3.32
CA TYR A 79 -5.29 -8.63 3.91
C TYR A 79 -4.47 -7.52 4.57
N LEU A 80 -3.40 -7.89 5.29
CA LEU A 80 -2.49 -6.91 5.89
C LEU A 80 -1.81 -6.04 4.82
N VAL A 81 -1.28 -6.66 3.77
CA VAL A 81 -0.58 -5.92 2.71
C VAL A 81 -1.52 -5.02 1.93
N THR A 82 -2.74 -5.50 1.60
CA THR A 82 -3.74 -4.64 0.94
C THR A 82 -4.25 -3.52 1.85
N SER A 83 -4.31 -3.72 3.17
CA SER A 83 -4.59 -2.65 4.13
C SER A 83 -3.49 -1.57 4.09
N ILE A 84 -2.22 -1.96 4.06
CA ILE A 84 -1.09 -1.02 3.92
C ILE A 84 -1.19 -0.25 2.60
N ALA A 85 -1.48 -0.94 1.49
CA ALA A 85 -1.65 -0.33 0.17
C ALA A 85 -2.83 0.66 0.15
N ALA A 86 -3.97 0.31 0.77
CA ALA A 86 -5.13 1.20 0.85
C ALA A 86 -4.85 2.47 1.67
N ILE A 87 -4.15 2.36 2.81
CA ILE A 87 -3.75 3.53 3.61
C ILE A 87 -2.73 4.38 2.84
N ASN A 88 -1.81 3.76 2.08
CA ASN A 88 -0.92 4.48 1.18
C ASN A 88 -1.71 5.28 0.13
N ALA A 89 -2.73 4.69 -0.51
CA ALA A 89 -3.60 5.41 -1.44
C ALA A 89 -4.29 6.61 -0.78
N CYS A 90 -4.78 6.45 0.46
CA CYS A 90 -5.35 7.55 1.23
C CYS A 90 -4.32 8.66 1.50
N PHE A 91 -3.06 8.30 1.74
CA PHE A 91 -1.96 9.27 1.91
C PHE A 91 -1.73 10.09 0.63
N HIS A 92 -1.74 9.46 -0.55
CA HIS A 92 -1.63 10.17 -1.83
C HIS A 92 -2.83 11.11 -2.07
N ILE A 93 -4.06 10.66 -1.78
CA ILE A 93 -5.26 11.48 -1.87
C ILE A 93 -5.15 12.69 -0.93
N TRP A 94 -4.73 12.48 0.31
CA TRP A 94 -4.50 13.56 1.26
C TRP A 94 -3.45 14.55 0.73
N GLY A 95 -2.38 14.06 0.12
CA GLY A 95 -1.36 14.89 -0.47
C GLY A 95 -1.88 15.77 -1.63
N VAL A 96 -2.74 15.20 -2.50
CA VAL A 96 -3.43 15.98 -3.55
C VAL A 96 -4.28 17.09 -2.94
N LEU A 97 -5.06 16.77 -1.89
CA LEU A 97 -5.93 17.75 -1.23
C LEU A 97 -5.13 18.87 -0.55
N LYS A 98 -3.98 18.53 0.06
CA LYS A 98 -3.13 19.48 0.79
C LYS A 98 -2.34 20.39 -0.14
N LEU A 99 -1.69 19.83 -1.14
CA LEU A 99 -0.81 20.56 -2.05
C LEU A 99 -1.54 21.15 -3.25
N LYS A 100 -2.77 20.69 -3.54
CA LYS A 100 -3.54 21.04 -4.75
C LYS A 100 -2.77 20.73 -6.05
N LYS A 101 -1.97 19.68 -6.01
CA LYS A 101 -1.14 19.20 -7.12
C LYS A 101 -1.31 17.70 -7.28
N TYR A 102 -0.96 17.20 -8.46
CA TYR A 102 -0.86 15.75 -8.69
C TYR A 102 0.11 15.10 -7.69
N SER A 103 -0.29 13.96 -7.16
CA SER A 103 0.54 13.11 -6.30
C SER A 103 0.97 11.89 -7.10
N PRO A 104 2.28 11.66 -7.34
CA PRO A 104 2.75 10.42 -7.96
C PRO A 104 2.30 9.21 -7.13
N GLY A 105 1.62 8.26 -7.74
CA GLY A 105 0.99 7.12 -7.07
C GLY A 105 -0.53 7.26 -6.83
N VAL A 106 -1.13 8.45 -6.99
CA VAL A 106 -2.55 8.64 -6.70
C VAL A 106 -3.46 7.88 -7.67
N VAL A 107 -3.10 7.81 -8.95
CA VAL A 107 -3.94 7.16 -9.97
C VAL A 107 -4.00 5.65 -9.71
N THR A 108 -2.85 5.00 -9.59
CA THR A 108 -2.80 3.56 -9.28
C THR A 108 -3.32 3.26 -7.88
N GLY A 109 -3.09 4.13 -6.91
CA GLY A 109 -3.67 4.02 -5.58
C GLY A 109 -5.20 3.97 -5.61
N VAL A 110 -5.83 4.91 -6.33
CA VAL A 110 -7.28 4.99 -6.43
C VAL A 110 -7.86 3.88 -7.32
N LEU A 111 -7.20 3.54 -8.43
CA LEU A 111 -7.74 2.60 -9.41
C LEU A 111 -7.39 1.13 -9.12
N LEU A 112 -6.35 0.86 -8.34
CA LEU A 112 -5.88 -0.50 -8.06
C LEU A 112 -5.96 -0.83 -6.57
N TYR A 113 -5.33 -0.03 -5.69
CA TYR A 113 -5.25 -0.37 -4.26
C TYR A 113 -6.60 -0.31 -3.57
N LEU A 114 -7.36 0.78 -3.74
CA LEU A 114 -8.66 0.91 -3.09
C LEU A 114 -9.66 -0.14 -3.60
N PRO A 115 -9.84 -0.38 -4.92
CA PRO A 115 -10.73 -1.44 -5.37
C PRO A 115 -10.29 -2.83 -4.93
N LEU A 116 -8.98 -3.13 -4.95
CA LEU A 116 -8.47 -4.44 -4.51
C LEU A 116 -8.77 -4.66 -3.02
N PHE A 117 -8.52 -3.66 -2.17
CA PHE A 117 -8.83 -3.73 -0.75
C PHE A 117 -10.34 -3.83 -0.48
N VAL A 118 -11.15 -2.99 -1.12
CA VAL A 118 -12.60 -2.96 -0.89
C VAL A 118 -13.27 -4.23 -1.40
N ILE A 119 -13.00 -4.62 -2.65
CA ILE A 119 -13.66 -5.79 -3.26
C ILE A 119 -13.11 -7.08 -2.65
N GLY A 120 -11.80 -7.28 -2.69
CA GLY A 120 -11.17 -8.49 -2.16
C GLY A 120 -11.32 -8.60 -0.65
N GLY A 121 -11.10 -7.50 0.07
CA GLY A 121 -11.24 -7.46 1.53
C GLY A 121 -12.66 -7.74 2.01
N SER A 122 -13.68 -7.13 1.38
CA SER A 122 -15.08 -7.40 1.72
C SER A 122 -15.47 -8.86 1.41
N GLN A 123 -14.96 -9.40 0.31
CA GLN A 123 -15.18 -10.81 -0.05
C GLN A 123 -14.62 -11.76 1.03
N LEU A 124 -13.37 -11.55 1.47
CA LEU A 124 -12.72 -12.38 2.48
C LEU A 124 -13.36 -12.27 3.87
N ILE A 125 -13.95 -11.10 4.19
CA ILE A 125 -14.74 -10.95 5.41
C ILE A 125 -16.09 -11.67 5.27
N ALA A 126 -16.76 -11.52 4.14
CA ALA A 126 -18.07 -12.12 3.90
C ALA A 126 -18.02 -13.66 3.86
N SER A 127 -16.92 -14.25 3.34
CA SER A 127 -16.69 -15.70 3.35
C SER A 127 -16.29 -16.24 4.74
N GLY A 128 -15.90 -15.37 5.67
CA GLY A 128 -15.40 -15.77 6.99
C GLY A 128 -13.89 -16.10 7.04
N ASP A 129 -13.17 -15.97 5.93
CA ASP A 129 -11.73 -16.22 5.85
C ASP A 129 -10.94 -15.23 6.68
N VAL A 130 -11.45 -13.98 6.78
CA VAL A 130 -10.93 -12.95 7.67
C VAL A 130 -11.99 -12.55 8.69
N ALA A 131 -11.76 -12.84 9.96
CA ALA A 131 -12.63 -12.37 11.03
C ALA A 131 -12.59 -10.84 11.13
N VAL A 132 -13.72 -10.18 11.39
CA VAL A 132 -13.86 -8.73 11.46
C VAL A 132 -12.83 -8.09 12.41
N TRP A 133 -12.58 -8.68 13.58
CA TRP A 133 -11.58 -8.16 14.51
C TRP A 133 -10.16 -8.17 13.96
N ARG A 134 -9.79 -9.19 13.11
CA ARG A 134 -8.50 -9.23 12.41
C ARG A 134 -8.41 -8.15 11.35
N ALA A 135 -9.51 -7.92 10.61
CA ALA A 135 -9.58 -6.83 9.63
C ALA A 135 -9.31 -5.48 10.29
N ILE A 136 -9.94 -5.21 11.44
CA ILE A 136 -9.71 -3.99 12.23
C ILE A 136 -8.26 -3.92 12.72
N LEU A 137 -7.70 -5.01 13.23
CA LEU A 137 -6.31 -5.06 13.67
C LEU A 137 -5.34 -4.76 12.53
N PHE A 138 -5.51 -5.36 11.35
CA PHE A 138 -4.64 -5.14 10.19
C PHE A 138 -4.73 -3.70 9.67
N LEU A 139 -5.92 -3.12 9.68
CA LEU A 139 -6.10 -1.71 9.34
C LEU A 139 -5.40 -0.79 10.35
N ALA A 140 -5.50 -1.08 11.63
CA ALA A 140 -4.80 -0.32 12.69
C ALA A 140 -3.28 -0.44 12.55
N LEU A 141 -2.76 -1.63 12.23
CA LEU A 141 -1.33 -1.84 11.96
C LEU A 141 -0.87 -1.07 10.70
N ALA A 142 -1.68 -1.05 9.65
CA ALA A 142 -1.39 -0.30 8.42
C ALA A 142 -1.33 1.22 8.69
N ILE A 143 -2.26 1.75 9.46
CA ILE A 143 -2.26 3.17 9.88
C ILE A 143 -1.03 3.46 10.73
N GLY A 144 -0.75 2.62 11.74
CA GLY A 144 0.41 2.75 12.61
C GLY A 144 1.74 2.75 11.84
N TYR A 145 1.86 1.87 10.84
CA TYR A 145 3.02 1.81 9.96
C TYR A 145 3.21 3.14 9.18
N HIS A 146 2.15 3.70 8.61
CA HIS A 146 2.24 4.96 7.85
C HIS A 146 2.58 6.14 8.76
N ILE A 147 1.96 6.24 9.92
CA ILE A 147 2.28 7.28 10.91
C ILE A 147 3.75 7.17 11.34
N PHE A 148 4.22 5.96 11.67
CA PHE A 148 5.61 5.72 12.03
C PHE A 148 6.57 6.10 10.90
N SER A 149 6.27 5.72 9.65
CA SER A 149 7.07 6.05 8.48
C SER A 149 7.19 7.57 8.30
N VAL A 150 6.09 8.30 8.35
CA VAL A 150 6.08 9.78 8.22
C VAL A 150 6.88 10.44 9.35
N ILE A 151 6.70 10.01 10.62
CA ILE A 151 7.43 10.56 11.75
C ILE A 151 8.93 10.30 11.63
N ARG A 152 9.32 9.09 11.22
CA ARG A 152 10.73 8.73 11.08
C ARG A 152 11.42 9.48 9.94
N GLN A 153 10.72 9.76 8.88
CA GLN A 153 11.25 10.48 7.72
C GLN A 153 11.26 12.00 7.95
N GLY A 154 10.36 12.53 8.78
CA GLY A 154 10.30 13.96 9.14
C GLY A 154 11.28 14.39 10.25
N LYS A 155 11.99 13.45 10.87
CA LYS A 155 13.06 13.71 11.86
C LYS A 155 14.43 13.65 11.20
#